data_2ecf6f7ff6722cd0fe5b878b39062f80
#
_entry.id   2ecf6f7ff6722cd0fe5b878b39062f80
#
_cell.length_a   1.000
_cell.length_b   1.000
_cell.length_c   1.000
_cell.angle_alpha   90.00
_cell.angle_beta   90.00
_cell.angle_gamma   90.00
#
_symmetry.space_group_name_H-M   'P 1'
#
loop_
_entity.id
_entity.type
_entity.pdbx_description
1 polymer ?
#
loop_
_entity_poly.entity_id
_entity_poly.type
_entity_poly.pdbx_seq_one_letter_code
_entity_poly.pdbx_strand_id
1 'polypeptide(L)'
;MARDPASEQLNQYKEKVQDKPPVLLTGNGAPIANKTASLTVGPRGPLLLQDFVYLDEMSHFDRERIPERVVHAKGAGAFGYFEVTHDITQYTTAKVFSKIGKKTPVAVRFSTVGGESGSADTVRDPRGFAVKFYTEEGIWDLVGNNTPIFFIKDPLLFASFIHTQKRNPVTHLKDMDMFWDFISLRPESTHQTMILFSDRGIPDGYRHMNGYGSHTFKLVNKDKEFVYCKFHYKTDQGIKNIVAEKAAEISSQDPDYSIRDLYNAIAKKNFPSWTFYIQVMTQQQADKLQWNPFDLTKVWPHKEYPLIPVGKLVLDKNPTNYFADVEQMAFDPAHMVPGIEPSPDKMLQGRLFAYGDTHRHRLGPNHLQIPVNCPYKTISTMNYQRDGLMTMHNQNGAPNYYPNSFKGPEVCPAVKSLPFSVFSDVDRYEPVDEDDFSQVTNFWQKVLDTNAKTRLVNNMVASLSGASTFIIERAVRNFSQVDVHLGQQLTEGLRKAGKIINISGKGANL
;
A
#
# COMPACT_ATOMS: atom_id res chain seq x y z
N MET A 1 26.28 -13.08 19.62
CA MET A 1 25.71 -11.76 19.34
C MET A 1 24.62 -11.47 20.34
N ALA A 2 24.51 -10.26 20.88
CA ALA A 2 23.34 -9.89 21.69
C ALA A 2 22.08 -10.03 20.83
N ARG A 3 21.04 -10.62 21.42
CA ARG A 3 19.75 -10.74 20.75
C ARG A 3 19.15 -9.34 20.53
N ASP A 4 18.48 -9.16 19.41
CA ASP A 4 17.77 -7.92 19.11
C ASP A 4 16.38 -7.89 19.80
N PRO A 5 15.71 -6.72 19.94
CA PRO A 5 14.42 -6.63 20.59
C PRO A 5 13.34 -7.56 20.02
N ALA A 6 13.33 -7.78 18.70
CA ALA A 6 12.39 -8.70 18.06
C ALA A 6 12.60 -10.14 18.50
N SER A 7 13.87 -10.55 18.70
CA SER A 7 14.22 -11.89 19.19
C SER A 7 14.04 -12.05 20.70
N GLU A 8 13.91 -10.94 21.47
CA GLU A 8 13.72 -10.94 22.92
C GLU A 8 12.25 -10.88 23.37
N GLN A 9 11.28 -10.82 22.45
CA GLN A 9 9.86 -10.62 22.75
C GLN A 9 9.31 -11.66 23.76
N LEU A 10 9.66 -12.95 23.60
CA LEU A 10 9.19 -14.01 24.51
C LEU A 10 9.81 -13.87 25.90
N ASN A 11 11.06 -13.44 26.02
CA ASN A 11 11.68 -13.16 27.31
C ASN A 11 11.00 -11.97 28.00
N GLN A 12 10.69 -10.91 27.25
CA GLN A 12 9.92 -9.77 27.78
C GLN A 12 8.52 -10.17 28.25
N TYR A 13 7.84 -11.09 27.55
CA TYR A 13 6.57 -11.63 28.02
C TYR A 13 6.74 -12.41 29.31
N LYS A 14 7.75 -13.29 29.40
CA LYS A 14 8.07 -14.05 30.62
C LYS A 14 8.32 -13.13 31.82
N GLU A 15 9.12 -12.07 31.66
CA GLU A 15 9.39 -11.08 32.69
C GLU A 15 8.11 -10.36 33.15
N LYS A 16 7.20 -10.03 32.22
CA LYS A 16 5.93 -9.37 32.53
C LYS A 16 4.97 -10.25 33.32
N VAL A 17 4.91 -11.55 33.01
CA VAL A 17 4.02 -12.52 33.67
C VAL A 17 4.60 -12.95 35.03
N GLN A 18 5.93 -12.92 35.20
CA GLN A 18 6.65 -13.39 36.37
C GLN A 18 6.34 -14.87 36.68
N ASP A 19 6.06 -15.18 37.96
CA ASP A 19 5.75 -16.54 38.42
C ASP A 19 4.25 -16.87 38.47
N LYS A 20 3.43 -16.03 37.83
CA LYS A 20 1.96 -16.20 37.79
C LYS A 20 1.45 -16.32 36.34
N PRO A 21 1.74 -17.43 35.65
CA PRO A 21 1.17 -17.66 34.32
C PRO A 21 -0.37 -17.74 34.40
N PRO A 22 -1.09 -17.22 33.40
CA PRO A 22 -2.54 -17.35 33.33
C PRO A 22 -2.93 -18.82 33.19
N VAL A 23 -4.10 -19.18 33.72
CA VAL A 23 -4.68 -20.52 33.55
C VAL A 23 -5.04 -20.72 32.08
N LEU A 24 -4.66 -21.86 31.51
CA LEU A 24 -5.03 -22.23 30.15
C LEU A 24 -6.50 -22.63 30.10
N LEU A 25 -7.25 -22.04 29.16
CA LEU A 25 -8.69 -22.21 29.01
C LEU A 25 -9.03 -22.71 27.61
N THR A 26 -10.17 -23.39 27.47
CA THR A 26 -10.85 -23.67 26.20
C THR A 26 -11.43 -22.38 25.60
N GLY A 27 -11.88 -22.41 24.34
CA GLY A 27 -12.52 -21.29 23.69
C GLY A 27 -13.77 -20.76 24.39
N ASN A 28 -14.49 -21.61 25.15
CA ASN A 28 -15.64 -21.22 25.96
C ASN A 28 -15.28 -20.87 27.43
N GLY A 29 -13.97 -20.78 27.77
CA GLY A 29 -13.48 -20.32 29.07
C GLY A 29 -13.36 -21.39 30.16
N ALA A 30 -13.49 -22.68 29.88
CA ALA A 30 -13.30 -23.74 30.85
C ALA A 30 -11.79 -24.06 31.05
N PRO A 31 -11.31 -24.26 32.30
CA PRO A 31 -9.91 -24.60 32.54
C PRO A 31 -9.50 -25.96 32.00
N ILE A 32 -8.31 -26.03 31.42
CA ILE A 32 -7.72 -27.23 30.83
C ILE A 32 -6.80 -27.90 31.84
N ALA A 33 -7.08 -29.15 32.14
CA ALA A 33 -6.31 -29.93 33.10
C ALA A 33 -5.03 -30.55 32.53
N ASN A 34 -5.02 -30.92 31.26
CA ASN A 34 -3.88 -31.53 30.58
C ASN A 34 -3.83 -31.08 29.11
N LYS A 35 -2.66 -30.71 28.62
CA LYS A 35 -2.41 -30.25 27.26
C LYS A 35 -1.44 -31.17 26.47
N THR A 36 -0.93 -32.20 27.10
CA THR A 36 0.10 -33.06 26.49
C THR A 36 -0.40 -34.47 26.16
N ALA A 37 -1.60 -34.82 26.60
CA ALA A 37 -2.22 -36.11 26.32
C ALA A 37 -3.70 -35.97 26.00
N SER A 38 -4.12 -36.51 24.87
CA SER A 38 -5.52 -36.64 24.49
C SER A 38 -6.23 -37.75 25.28
N LEU A 39 -7.55 -37.67 25.33
CA LEU A 39 -8.40 -38.66 25.98
C LEU A 39 -8.51 -39.93 25.12
N THR A 40 -7.96 -41.04 25.59
CA THR A 40 -7.93 -42.30 24.85
C THR A 40 -8.47 -43.47 25.66
N VAL A 41 -8.84 -44.57 24.99
CA VAL A 41 -9.22 -45.83 25.63
C VAL A 41 -7.95 -46.60 26.00
N GLY A 42 -7.45 -46.38 27.21
CA GLY A 42 -6.17 -46.95 27.67
C GLY A 42 -4.96 -46.28 26.96
N PRO A 43 -3.74 -46.69 27.32
CA PRO A 43 -2.53 -45.99 26.84
C PRO A 43 -2.20 -46.20 25.35
N ARG A 44 -2.88 -47.12 24.67
CA ARG A 44 -2.69 -47.46 23.25
C ARG A 44 -4.00 -47.49 22.46
N GLY A 45 -5.10 -47.12 23.07
CA GLY A 45 -6.44 -47.14 22.46
C GLY A 45 -6.72 -45.90 21.60
N PRO A 46 -7.87 -45.90 20.91
CA PRO A 46 -8.28 -44.78 20.08
C PRO A 46 -8.62 -43.54 20.91
N LEU A 47 -8.49 -42.33 20.26
CA LEU A 47 -8.97 -41.06 20.77
C LEU A 47 -10.49 -41.12 20.90
N LEU A 48 -11.03 -40.54 21.98
CA LEU A 48 -12.46 -40.38 22.18
C LEU A 48 -12.93 -38.97 21.71
N LEU A 49 -14.05 -38.91 20.99
CA LEU A 49 -14.64 -37.67 20.55
C LEU A 49 -15.11 -36.73 21.69
N GLN A 50 -15.23 -37.22 22.91
CA GLN A 50 -15.51 -36.41 24.09
C GLN A 50 -14.29 -35.66 24.64
N ASP A 51 -13.14 -35.70 23.96
CA ASP A 51 -12.01 -34.80 24.24
C ASP A 51 -12.32 -33.40 23.74
N PHE A 52 -13.00 -32.59 24.55
CA PHE A 52 -13.41 -31.22 24.20
C PHE A 52 -12.22 -30.29 23.95
N VAL A 53 -11.09 -30.53 24.59
CA VAL A 53 -9.88 -29.70 24.36
C VAL A 53 -9.37 -29.93 22.94
N TYR A 54 -9.26 -31.20 22.51
CA TYR A 54 -8.84 -31.53 21.16
C TYR A 54 -9.80 -30.98 20.10
N LEU A 55 -11.11 -31.21 20.30
CA LEU A 55 -12.13 -30.76 19.34
C LEU A 55 -12.13 -29.23 19.16
N ASP A 56 -12.08 -28.48 20.27
CA ASP A 56 -12.11 -27.03 20.28
C ASP A 56 -10.86 -26.46 19.57
N GLU A 57 -9.69 -26.94 19.94
CA GLU A 57 -8.44 -26.47 19.36
C GLU A 57 -8.30 -26.80 17.88
N MET A 58 -8.59 -28.04 17.46
CA MET A 58 -8.48 -28.41 16.05
C MET A 58 -9.49 -27.67 15.20
N SER A 59 -10.71 -27.52 15.69
CA SER A 59 -11.74 -26.74 14.99
C SER A 59 -11.34 -25.27 14.77
N HIS A 60 -10.66 -24.68 15.75
CA HIS A 60 -10.14 -23.31 15.60
C HIS A 60 -8.90 -23.26 14.70
N PHE A 61 -7.94 -24.16 14.94
CA PHE A 61 -6.66 -24.21 14.20
C PHE A 61 -6.87 -24.34 12.70
N ASP A 62 -7.78 -25.20 12.26
CA ASP A 62 -8.12 -25.37 10.85
C ASP A 62 -8.61 -24.07 10.18
N ARG A 63 -9.01 -23.08 10.95
CA ARG A 63 -9.59 -21.80 10.52
C ARG A 63 -8.77 -20.59 10.92
N GLU A 64 -7.53 -20.77 11.36
CA GLU A 64 -6.60 -19.67 11.69
C GLU A 64 -5.99 -18.99 10.44
N ARG A 65 -6.64 -19.12 9.31
CA ARG A 65 -6.22 -18.51 8.05
C ARG A 65 -7.37 -17.69 7.46
N ILE A 66 -7.00 -16.56 6.89
CA ILE A 66 -7.86 -15.76 6.00
C ILE A 66 -7.15 -15.66 4.65
N PRO A 67 -7.85 -15.37 3.54
CA PRO A 67 -7.19 -15.09 2.28
C PRO A 67 -6.13 -14.00 2.47
N GLU A 68 -4.93 -14.20 1.92
CA GLU A 68 -3.94 -13.13 1.87
C GLU A 68 -4.44 -11.99 0.99
N ARG A 69 -3.90 -10.78 1.14
CA ARG A 69 -4.21 -9.66 0.26
C ARG A 69 -3.83 -10.01 -1.18
N VAL A 70 -4.67 -9.61 -2.14
CA VAL A 70 -4.46 -9.86 -3.58
C VAL A 70 -3.09 -9.35 -4.03
N VAL A 71 -2.69 -8.19 -3.50
CA VAL A 71 -1.34 -7.62 -3.56
C VAL A 71 -0.99 -7.10 -2.17
N HIS A 72 0.28 -6.85 -1.90
CA HIS A 72 0.76 -6.39 -0.59
C HIS A 72 0.61 -7.43 0.55
N ALA A 73 0.69 -8.72 0.25
CA ALA A 73 0.53 -9.78 1.24
C ALA A 73 1.63 -9.75 2.32
N LYS A 74 2.90 -9.63 1.90
CA LYS A 74 4.06 -9.48 2.81
C LYS A 74 4.17 -8.04 3.30
N GLY A 75 4.17 -7.84 4.63
CA GLY A 75 4.30 -6.49 5.17
C GLY A 75 4.39 -6.41 6.69
N ALA A 76 4.56 -5.20 7.19
CA ALA A 76 4.65 -4.86 8.60
C ALA A 76 3.68 -3.75 8.94
N GLY A 77 3.19 -3.74 10.19
CA GLY A 77 2.37 -2.66 10.72
C GLY A 77 3.01 -1.99 11.93
N ALA A 78 2.66 -0.75 12.15
CA ALA A 78 3.01 0.02 13.34
C ALA A 78 1.93 1.06 13.63
N PHE A 79 1.94 1.57 14.85
CA PHE A 79 1.01 2.60 15.31
C PHE A 79 1.78 3.84 15.74
N GLY A 80 1.06 4.95 15.83
CA GLY A 80 1.63 6.22 16.25
C GLY A 80 0.64 7.35 16.11
N TYR A 81 1.12 8.50 15.70
CA TYR A 81 0.31 9.70 15.53
C TYR A 81 0.75 10.55 14.34
N PHE A 82 -0.19 11.31 13.83
CA PHE A 82 0.05 12.41 12.92
C PHE A 82 -0.13 13.71 13.68
N GLU A 83 0.83 14.63 13.59
CA GLU A 83 0.79 15.96 14.23
C GLU A 83 0.79 17.05 13.17
N VAL A 84 -0.17 17.97 13.25
CA VAL A 84 -0.24 19.15 12.38
C VAL A 84 0.82 20.15 12.80
N THR A 85 1.69 20.57 11.88
CA THR A 85 2.75 21.56 12.13
C THR A 85 2.54 22.87 11.42
N HIS A 86 1.72 22.89 10.35
CA HIS A 86 1.44 24.07 9.54
C HIS A 86 -0.06 24.15 9.22
N ASP A 87 -0.57 25.35 9.14
CA ASP A 87 -1.97 25.60 8.85
C ASP A 87 -2.25 25.47 7.35
N ILE A 88 -3.18 24.58 7.00
CA ILE A 88 -3.72 24.40 5.65
C ILE A 88 -5.24 24.55 5.59
N THR A 89 -5.86 25.16 6.60
CA THR A 89 -7.32 25.33 6.68
C THR A 89 -7.89 26.18 5.53
N GLN A 90 -7.07 26.96 4.87
CA GLN A 90 -7.44 27.64 3.63
C GLN A 90 -7.81 26.68 2.49
N TYR A 91 -7.32 25.43 2.51
CA TYR A 91 -7.56 24.43 1.46
C TYR A 91 -8.59 23.39 1.84
N THR A 92 -8.79 23.11 3.15
CA THR A 92 -9.65 21.99 3.59
C THR A 92 -10.32 22.24 4.92
N THR A 93 -11.56 21.75 5.04
CA THR A 93 -12.30 21.70 6.33
C THR A 93 -12.01 20.46 7.14
N ALA A 94 -11.25 19.49 6.62
CA ALA A 94 -10.99 18.22 7.30
C ALA A 94 -10.40 18.45 8.69
N LYS A 95 -11.07 17.95 9.71
CA LYS A 95 -10.68 18.20 11.11
C LYS A 95 -9.32 17.64 11.47
N VAL A 96 -8.84 16.63 10.76
CA VAL A 96 -7.47 16.12 10.93
C VAL A 96 -6.42 17.21 10.78
N PHE A 97 -6.70 18.28 9.99
CA PHE A 97 -5.82 19.41 9.73
C PHE A 97 -6.23 20.72 10.42
N SER A 98 -7.21 20.69 11.31
CA SER A 98 -7.92 21.88 11.80
C SER A 98 -7.11 22.81 12.71
N LYS A 99 -6.00 22.35 13.30
CA LYS A 99 -5.22 23.13 14.26
C LYS A 99 -3.79 22.66 14.38
N ILE A 100 -2.83 23.57 14.35
CA ILE A 100 -1.42 23.31 14.65
C ILE A 100 -1.30 22.69 16.05
N GLY A 101 -0.45 21.65 16.17
CA GLY A 101 -0.24 20.86 17.37
C GLY A 101 -1.28 19.77 17.61
N LYS A 102 -2.31 19.67 16.77
CA LYS A 102 -3.28 18.58 16.88
C LYS A 102 -2.64 17.25 16.52
N LYS A 103 -2.82 16.25 17.39
CA LYS A 103 -2.40 14.88 17.18
C LYS A 103 -3.59 13.97 16.88
N THR A 104 -3.49 13.24 15.80
CA THR A 104 -4.47 12.22 15.39
C THR A 104 -3.80 10.84 15.45
N PRO A 105 -4.38 9.85 16.16
CA PRO A 105 -3.84 8.50 16.18
C PRO A 105 -3.84 7.90 14.77
N VAL A 106 -2.80 7.10 14.46
CA VAL A 106 -2.69 6.43 13.17
C VAL A 106 -2.30 4.96 13.33
N ALA A 107 -2.68 4.17 12.33
CA ALA A 107 -2.10 2.86 12.05
C ALA A 107 -1.47 2.91 10.65
N VAL A 108 -0.28 2.35 10.50
CA VAL A 108 0.43 2.32 9.22
C VAL A 108 0.76 0.88 8.86
N ARG A 109 0.62 0.54 7.58
CA ARG A 109 1.12 -0.72 7.05
C ARG A 109 2.04 -0.47 5.87
N PHE A 110 3.25 -1.01 5.97
CA PHE A 110 4.20 -1.13 4.87
C PHE A 110 4.17 -2.53 4.29
N SER A 111 4.49 -2.68 2.99
CA SER A 111 4.44 -3.97 2.32
C SER A 111 5.27 -3.98 1.05
N THR A 112 5.62 -5.16 0.55
CA THR A 112 5.93 -5.37 -0.87
C THR A 112 4.63 -5.41 -1.67
N VAL A 113 4.67 -5.67 -2.97
CA VAL A 113 3.47 -5.72 -3.84
C VAL A 113 3.24 -7.12 -4.39
N GLY A 114 4.21 -7.68 -5.10
CA GLY A 114 4.03 -8.90 -5.87
C GLY A 114 4.24 -10.21 -5.12
N GLY A 115 4.94 -10.20 -3.97
CA GLY A 115 5.26 -11.39 -3.20
C GLY A 115 4.08 -11.90 -2.36
N GLU A 116 4.04 -13.21 -2.13
CA GLU A 116 3.14 -13.87 -1.19
C GLU A 116 3.53 -13.54 0.26
N SER A 117 2.68 -13.87 1.25
CA SER A 117 2.90 -13.52 2.66
C SER A 117 4.22 -14.05 3.25
N GLY A 118 4.71 -15.19 2.78
CA GLY A 118 5.97 -15.80 3.20
C GLY A 118 7.21 -15.38 2.41
N SER A 119 7.07 -14.49 1.43
CA SER A 119 8.20 -14.05 0.59
C SER A 119 9.17 -13.12 1.35
N ALA A 120 10.39 -12.94 0.83
CA ALA A 120 11.34 -11.97 1.35
C ALA A 120 10.89 -10.52 1.10
N ASP A 121 11.25 -9.61 1.99
CA ASP A 121 10.87 -8.19 1.90
C ASP A 121 11.97 -7.25 1.36
N THR A 122 13.17 -7.77 1.09
CA THR A 122 14.28 -7.04 0.45
C THR A 122 14.36 -7.29 -1.07
N VAL A 123 13.23 -7.52 -1.72
CA VAL A 123 13.12 -7.72 -3.16
C VAL A 123 12.92 -6.39 -3.90
N ARG A 124 13.27 -6.37 -5.21
CA ARG A 124 12.94 -5.25 -6.11
C ARG A 124 11.45 -5.27 -6.41
N ASP A 125 10.74 -4.36 -5.76
CA ASP A 125 9.28 -4.25 -5.84
C ASP A 125 8.86 -2.85 -5.37
N PRO A 126 7.76 -2.27 -5.83
CA PRO A 126 7.17 -1.12 -5.14
C PRO A 126 6.86 -1.47 -3.68
N ARG A 127 6.86 -0.49 -2.80
CA ARG A 127 6.44 -0.68 -1.42
C ARG A 127 5.09 0.00 -1.19
N GLY A 128 4.16 -0.73 -0.58
CA GLY A 128 2.96 -0.13 -0.03
C GLY A 128 3.32 0.79 1.15
N PHE A 129 2.62 1.89 1.24
CA PHE A 129 2.69 2.87 2.33
C PHE A 129 1.26 3.34 2.59
N ALA A 130 0.53 2.60 3.43
CA ALA A 130 -0.86 2.86 3.74
C ALA A 130 -1.00 3.40 5.16
N VAL A 131 -1.69 4.53 5.31
CA VAL A 131 -1.91 5.22 6.59
C VAL A 131 -3.39 5.34 6.87
N LYS A 132 -3.83 4.86 8.02
CA LYS A 132 -5.18 4.99 8.56
C LYS A 132 -5.18 6.05 9.64
N PHE A 133 -5.94 7.12 9.44
CA PHE A 133 -6.13 8.18 10.43
C PHE A 133 -7.44 7.96 11.17
N TYR A 134 -7.38 7.85 12.50
CA TYR A 134 -8.57 7.73 13.35
C TYR A 134 -9.03 9.14 13.75
N THR A 135 -9.82 9.78 12.90
CA THR A 135 -10.28 11.15 13.12
C THR A 135 -11.60 11.19 13.87
N GLU A 136 -11.96 12.35 14.41
CA GLU A 136 -13.26 12.59 15.01
C GLU A 136 -14.42 12.70 13.99
N GLU A 137 -14.12 12.67 12.70
CA GLU A 137 -15.12 12.67 11.61
C GLU A 137 -15.26 11.31 10.92
N GLY A 138 -14.53 10.31 11.39
CA GLY A 138 -14.45 8.98 10.81
C GLY A 138 -13.01 8.59 10.48
N ILE A 139 -12.86 7.46 9.81
CA ILE A 139 -11.55 7.01 9.35
C ILE A 139 -11.24 7.67 8.00
N TRP A 140 -10.04 8.22 7.89
CA TRP A 140 -9.44 8.57 6.61
C TRP A 140 -8.30 7.61 6.31
N ASP A 141 -8.35 6.95 5.15
CA ASP A 141 -7.30 6.03 4.67
C ASP A 141 -6.56 6.66 3.49
N LEU A 142 -5.27 6.96 3.67
CA LEU A 142 -4.38 7.35 2.57
C LEU A 142 -3.54 6.14 2.14
N VAL A 143 -3.98 5.48 1.07
CA VAL A 143 -3.45 4.19 0.62
C VAL A 143 -2.46 4.40 -0.52
N GLY A 144 -1.19 4.60 -0.18
CA GLY A 144 -0.13 4.99 -1.10
C GLY A 144 0.97 3.96 -1.28
N ASN A 145 2.01 4.39 -1.99
CA ASN A 145 3.24 3.64 -2.27
C ASN A 145 4.49 4.49 -1.99
N ASN A 146 5.67 3.85 -2.06
CA ASN A 146 6.96 4.56 -2.01
C ASN A 146 7.34 5.22 -3.35
N THR A 147 6.47 5.18 -4.34
CA THR A 147 6.64 5.82 -5.65
C THR A 147 5.53 6.83 -5.89
N PRO A 148 5.83 7.99 -6.52
CA PRO A 148 4.82 9.04 -6.76
C PRO A 148 3.84 8.70 -7.88
N ILE A 149 4.13 7.70 -8.67
CA ILE A 149 3.37 7.26 -9.85
C ILE A 149 3.16 5.74 -9.83
N PHE A 150 2.43 5.23 -10.83
CA PHE A 150 2.16 3.81 -11.00
C PHE A 150 2.40 3.36 -12.47
N PHE A 151 2.27 2.08 -12.76
CA PHE A 151 2.58 1.50 -14.08
C PHE A 151 1.52 1.76 -15.15
N ILE A 152 0.27 1.96 -14.75
CA ILE A 152 -0.88 2.08 -15.63
C ILE A 152 -1.74 3.28 -15.24
N LYS A 153 -2.44 3.84 -16.21
CA LYS A 153 -3.33 5.00 -16.03
C LYS A 153 -4.82 4.66 -16.16
N ASP A 154 -5.14 3.41 -16.49
CA ASP A 154 -6.52 2.92 -16.57
C ASP A 154 -6.72 1.67 -15.69
N PRO A 155 -7.73 1.67 -14.79
CA PRO A 155 -7.96 0.56 -13.86
C PRO A 155 -8.40 -0.74 -14.54
N LEU A 156 -8.89 -0.67 -15.78
CA LEU A 156 -9.29 -1.87 -16.55
C LEU A 156 -8.10 -2.83 -16.75
N LEU A 157 -6.88 -2.29 -16.81
CA LEU A 157 -5.65 -3.07 -16.99
C LEU A 157 -5.08 -3.63 -15.68
N PHE A 158 -5.64 -3.26 -14.52
CA PHE A 158 -5.03 -3.62 -13.22
C PHE A 158 -4.90 -5.13 -13.03
N ALA A 159 -5.96 -5.90 -13.28
CA ALA A 159 -5.94 -7.35 -13.12
C ALA A 159 -4.90 -8.01 -14.06
N SER A 160 -4.85 -7.58 -15.32
CA SER A 160 -3.86 -8.07 -16.31
C SER A 160 -2.44 -7.74 -15.86
N PHE A 161 -2.18 -6.51 -15.42
CA PHE A 161 -0.90 -6.10 -14.88
C PHE A 161 -0.47 -6.98 -13.69
N ILE A 162 -1.37 -7.21 -12.73
CA ILE A 162 -1.06 -8.02 -11.55
C ILE A 162 -0.80 -9.49 -11.92
N HIS A 163 -1.53 -10.06 -12.87
CA HIS A 163 -1.25 -11.42 -13.36
C HIS A 163 0.21 -11.54 -13.84
N THR A 164 0.74 -10.52 -14.53
CA THR A 164 2.14 -10.55 -15.01
C THR A 164 3.17 -10.43 -13.89
N GLN A 165 2.79 -9.90 -12.72
CA GLN A 165 3.64 -9.76 -11.54
C GLN A 165 3.61 -11.00 -10.63
N LYS A 166 2.61 -11.86 -10.79
CA LYS A 166 2.41 -13.06 -9.98
C LYS A 166 3.12 -14.26 -10.61
N ARG A 167 2.41 -15.31 -10.94
CA ARG A 167 2.99 -16.58 -11.39
C ARG A 167 2.36 -17.03 -12.70
N ASN A 168 3.15 -17.68 -13.54
CA ASN A 168 2.66 -18.33 -14.73
C ASN A 168 1.56 -19.35 -14.36
N PRO A 169 0.38 -19.33 -15.03
CA PRO A 169 -0.78 -20.15 -14.62
C PRO A 169 -0.57 -21.64 -14.79
N VAL A 170 0.43 -22.07 -15.59
CA VAL A 170 0.72 -23.49 -15.85
C VAL A 170 1.87 -23.97 -14.97
N THR A 171 2.99 -23.25 -14.98
CA THR A 171 4.22 -23.68 -14.31
C THR A 171 4.29 -23.24 -12.86
N HIS A 172 3.47 -22.27 -12.46
CA HIS A 172 3.49 -21.61 -11.14
C HIS A 172 4.81 -20.92 -10.80
N LEU A 173 5.63 -20.61 -11.79
CA LEU A 173 6.89 -19.89 -11.64
C LEU A 173 6.71 -18.39 -11.92
N LYS A 174 7.63 -17.57 -11.40
CA LYS A 174 7.80 -16.19 -11.88
C LYS A 174 8.28 -16.25 -13.33
N ASP A 175 7.74 -15.39 -14.19
CA ASP A 175 7.95 -15.47 -15.62
C ASP A 175 8.33 -14.08 -16.18
N MET A 176 9.55 -13.97 -16.69
CA MET A 176 10.05 -12.69 -17.22
C MET A 176 9.40 -12.31 -18.54
N ASP A 177 8.93 -13.29 -19.32
CA ASP A 177 8.17 -13.01 -20.52
C ASP A 177 6.85 -12.31 -20.16
N MET A 178 6.09 -12.83 -19.19
CA MET A 178 4.85 -12.19 -18.74
C MET A 178 5.09 -10.74 -18.29
N PHE A 179 6.13 -10.52 -17.46
CA PHE A 179 6.44 -9.18 -16.95
C PHE A 179 6.80 -8.21 -18.07
N TRP A 180 7.83 -8.56 -18.88
CA TRP A 180 8.38 -7.65 -19.88
C TRP A 180 7.51 -7.50 -21.12
N ASP A 181 6.70 -8.52 -21.45
CA ASP A 181 5.72 -8.43 -22.52
C ASP A 181 4.72 -7.31 -22.24
N PHE A 182 4.07 -7.34 -21.08
CA PHE A 182 3.13 -6.30 -20.67
C PHE A 182 3.79 -4.91 -20.64
N ILE A 183 4.92 -4.78 -19.95
CA ILE A 183 5.63 -3.49 -19.80
C ILE A 183 6.00 -2.91 -21.17
N SER A 184 6.47 -3.75 -22.11
CA SER A 184 6.89 -3.27 -23.42
C SER A 184 5.74 -2.97 -24.38
N LEU A 185 4.55 -3.53 -24.12
CA LEU A 185 3.30 -3.21 -24.85
C LEU A 185 2.58 -1.97 -24.31
N ARG A 186 2.96 -1.50 -23.11
CA ARG A 186 2.34 -0.34 -22.45
C ARG A 186 3.38 0.75 -22.16
N PRO A 187 3.65 1.66 -23.13
CA PRO A 187 4.67 2.71 -22.99
C PRO A 187 4.51 3.59 -21.74
N GLU A 188 3.29 3.83 -21.26
CA GLU A 188 3.02 4.57 -20.03
C GLU A 188 3.68 3.95 -18.80
N SER A 189 4.00 2.65 -18.84
CA SER A 189 4.68 1.94 -17.75
C SER A 189 6.17 2.28 -17.64
N THR A 190 6.76 2.93 -18.64
CA THR A 190 8.22 3.15 -18.75
C THR A 190 8.76 3.96 -17.58
N HIS A 191 8.09 5.03 -17.18
CA HIS A 191 8.55 5.89 -16.09
C HIS A 191 8.58 5.15 -14.74
N GLN A 192 7.51 4.48 -14.38
CA GLN A 192 7.45 3.69 -13.14
C GLN A 192 8.44 2.52 -13.17
N THR A 193 8.62 1.87 -14.32
CA THR A 193 9.60 0.78 -14.49
C THR A 193 11.02 1.28 -14.26
N MET A 194 11.39 2.45 -14.77
CA MET A 194 12.71 3.02 -14.51
C MET A 194 12.90 3.40 -13.04
N ILE A 195 11.89 3.91 -12.36
CA ILE A 195 11.95 4.13 -10.91
C ILE A 195 12.14 2.80 -10.17
N LEU A 196 11.41 1.75 -10.55
CA LEU A 196 11.51 0.42 -9.95
C LEU A 196 12.91 -0.20 -10.14
N PHE A 197 13.53 -0.05 -11.31
CA PHE A 197 14.86 -0.60 -11.59
C PHE A 197 16.00 0.32 -11.14
N SER A 198 15.71 1.56 -10.71
CA SER A 198 16.68 2.41 -10.04
C SER A 198 16.99 1.90 -8.61
N ASP A 199 17.85 2.60 -7.89
CA ASP A 199 18.16 2.30 -6.49
C ASP A 199 16.90 2.31 -5.59
N ARG A 200 15.87 3.10 -5.94
CA ARG A 200 14.62 3.23 -5.19
C ARG A 200 13.78 1.95 -5.15
N GLY A 201 14.04 0.99 -6.03
CA GLY A 201 13.31 -0.27 -6.09
C GLY A 201 13.60 -1.20 -4.91
N ILE A 202 14.71 -1.00 -4.18
CA ILE A 202 15.07 -1.78 -2.99
C ILE A 202 15.47 -0.83 -1.86
N PRO A 203 14.52 -0.26 -1.12
CA PRO A 203 14.84 0.58 0.04
C PRO A 203 15.48 -0.25 1.16
N ASP A 204 16.33 0.38 1.97
CA ASP A 204 16.94 -0.20 3.16
C ASP A 204 15.97 -0.18 4.34
N GLY A 205 15.02 -1.09 4.31
CA GLY A 205 13.90 -1.12 5.23
C GLY A 205 12.83 -0.06 4.94
N TYR A 206 11.71 -0.14 5.68
CA TYR A 206 10.56 0.75 5.47
C TYR A 206 10.78 2.19 5.97
N ARG A 207 11.75 2.40 6.87
CA ARG A 207 12.03 3.71 7.46
C ARG A 207 12.75 4.67 6.51
N HIS A 208 13.48 4.14 5.53
CA HIS A 208 14.36 4.88 4.63
C HIS A 208 13.77 5.13 3.25
N MET A 209 12.45 5.13 3.13
CA MET A 209 11.73 5.44 1.90
C MET A 209 10.70 6.55 2.11
N ASN A 210 10.44 7.33 1.08
CA ASN A 210 9.31 8.24 1.03
C ASN A 210 7.99 7.48 0.83
N GLY A 211 6.87 8.13 1.11
CA GLY A 211 5.54 7.67 0.78
C GLY A 211 4.77 8.70 -0.05
N TYR A 212 3.84 8.25 -0.85
CA TYR A 212 3.05 9.10 -1.73
C TYR A 212 1.61 8.58 -1.78
N GLY A 213 0.65 9.49 -1.71
CA GLY A 213 -0.75 9.16 -2.03
C GLY A 213 -0.92 8.80 -3.50
N SER A 214 0.03 9.19 -4.34
CA SER A 214 0.17 8.98 -5.78
C SER A 214 -0.94 9.62 -6.62
N HIS A 215 -2.20 9.39 -6.26
CA HIS A 215 -3.38 9.96 -6.91
C HIS A 215 -3.51 11.46 -6.73
N THR A 216 -4.34 12.04 -7.58
CA THR A 216 -4.87 13.38 -7.39
C THR A 216 -6.17 13.29 -6.60
N PHE A 217 -6.27 14.05 -5.51
CA PHE A 217 -7.47 14.22 -4.67
C PHE A 217 -7.99 15.65 -4.80
N LYS A 218 -9.14 15.95 -4.17
CA LYS A 218 -9.62 17.31 -3.94
C LYS A 218 -9.60 17.64 -2.45
N LEU A 219 -9.19 18.86 -2.13
CA LEU A 219 -9.38 19.47 -0.82
C LEU A 219 -10.45 20.54 -0.93
N VAL A 220 -11.42 20.55 -0.02
CA VAL A 220 -12.55 21.47 -0.01
C VAL A 220 -12.51 22.33 1.24
N ASN A 221 -12.49 23.65 1.10
CA ASN A 221 -12.41 24.59 2.21
C ASN A 221 -13.81 24.97 2.76
N LYS A 222 -13.85 25.82 3.79
CA LYS A 222 -15.09 26.30 4.43
C LYS A 222 -16.00 27.08 3.49
N ASP A 223 -15.43 27.74 2.49
CA ASP A 223 -16.16 28.55 1.51
C ASP A 223 -16.67 27.70 0.33
N LYS A 224 -16.52 26.38 0.44
CA LYS A 224 -16.87 25.40 -0.60
C LYS A 224 -16.05 25.55 -1.88
N GLU A 225 -14.90 26.21 -1.83
CA GLU A 225 -13.93 26.20 -2.90
C GLU A 225 -13.05 24.97 -2.81
N PHE A 226 -12.53 24.49 -3.93
CA PHE A 226 -11.65 23.32 -3.93
C PHE A 226 -10.36 23.57 -4.71
N VAL A 227 -9.37 22.79 -4.34
CA VAL A 227 -8.12 22.62 -5.08
C VAL A 227 -7.87 21.13 -5.30
N TYR A 228 -7.21 20.78 -6.39
CA TYR A 228 -6.62 19.45 -6.55
C TYR A 228 -5.38 19.33 -5.69
N CYS A 229 -5.12 18.11 -5.20
CA CYS A 229 -4.06 17.88 -4.25
C CYS A 229 -3.36 16.53 -4.49
N LYS A 230 -2.03 16.52 -4.31
CA LYS A 230 -1.24 15.29 -4.13
C LYS A 230 -0.59 15.28 -2.75
N PHE A 231 -0.59 14.12 -2.08
CA PHE A 231 -0.03 13.92 -0.74
C PHE A 231 1.34 13.24 -0.79
N HIS A 232 2.27 13.72 0.04
CA HIS A 232 3.65 13.24 0.09
C HIS A 232 4.12 13.04 1.52
N TYR A 233 4.78 11.91 1.80
CA TYR A 233 5.55 11.67 3.01
C TYR A 233 7.04 11.65 2.65
N LYS A 234 7.83 12.53 3.25
CA LYS A 234 9.29 12.55 3.09
C LYS A 234 9.93 12.03 4.37
N THR A 235 10.73 10.95 4.24
CA THR A 235 11.36 10.32 5.40
C THR A 235 12.37 11.26 6.08
N ASP A 236 12.23 11.42 7.40
CA ASP A 236 13.16 12.23 8.20
C ASP A 236 14.47 11.46 8.50
N GLN A 237 14.50 10.14 8.31
CA GLN A 237 15.68 9.29 8.48
C GLN A 237 16.63 9.33 7.28
N GLY A 238 16.25 10.04 6.22
CA GLY A 238 16.95 10.05 4.94
C GLY A 238 16.74 8.79 4.10
N ILE A 239 16.85 8.93 2.80
CA ILE A 239 16.76 7.84 1.83
C ILE A 239 17.99 6.95 1.93
N LYS A 240 17.77 5.63 2.02
CA LYS A 240 18.80 4.61 1.87
C LYS A 240 18.25 3.47 1.04
N ASN A 241 19.10 2.88 0.22
CA ASN A 241 18.74 1.78 -0.67
C ASN A 241 19.79 0.68 -0.58
N ILE A 242 19.40 -0.55 -0.91
CA ILE A 242 20.27 -1.73 -0.93
C ILE A 242 20.56 -2.08 -2.39
N VAL A 243 21.82 -2.32 -2.71
CA VAL A 243 22.22 -2.82 -4.04
C VAL A 243 21.72 -4.27 -4.24
N ALA A 244 21.47 -4.66 -5.49
CA ALA A 244 20.78 -5.91 -5.81
C ALA A 244 21.49 -7.15 -5.22
N GLU A 245 22.84 -7.20 -5.29
CA GLU A 245 23.63 -8.32 -4.78
C GLU A 245 23.50 -8.46 -3.26
N LYS A 246 23.56 -7.32 -2.55
CA LYS A 246 23.38 -7.31 -1.09
C LYS A 246 21.96 -7.64 -0.68
N ALA A 247 20.97 -7.20 -1.45
CA ALA A 247 19.57 -7.56 -1.21
C ALA A 247 19.33 -9.07 -1.36
N ALA A 248 19.93 -9.72 -2.35
CA ALA A 248 19.87 -11.17 -2.52
C ALA A 248 20.50 -11.92 -1.34
N GLU A 249 21.64 -11.46 -0.86
CA GLU A 249 22.29 -12.03 0.34
C GLU A 249 21.39 -11.89 1.58
N ILE A 250 20.86 -10.70 1.84
CA ILE A 250 19.97 -10.44 2.96
C ILE A 250 18.71 -11.31 2.85
N SER A 251 18.08 -11.39 1.69
CA SER A 251 16.88 -12.22 1.47
C SER A 251 17.09 -13.69 1.81
N SER A 252 18.30 -14.22 1.61
CA SER A 252 18.64 -15.61 1.94
C SER A 252 18.89 -15.83 3.44
N GLN A 253 19.32 -14.81 4.16
CA GLN A 253 19.67 -14.89 5.58
C GLN A 253 18.53 -14.47 6.50
N ASP A 254 17.78 -13.43 6.13
CA ASP A 254 16.65 -12.88 6.86
C ASP A 254 15.59 -12.37 5.87
N PRO A 255 14.61 -13.21 5.50
CA PRO A 255 13.52 -12.80 4.61
C PRO A 255 12.60 -11.73 5.22
N ASP A 256 12.70 -11.50 6.53
CA ASP A 256 11.90 -10.54 7.31
C ASP A 256 12.69 -9.28 7.70
N TYR A 257 13.76 -8.98 6.98
CA TYR A 257 14.70 -7.89 7.29
C TYR A 257 14.01 -6.55 7.55
N SER A 258 13.15 -6.11 6.65
CA SER A 258 12.47 -4.81 6.77
C SER A 258 11.44 -4.79 7.90
N ILE A 259 10.76 -5.91 8.17
CA ILE A 259 9.86 -6.08 9.31
C ILE A 259 10.66 -5.98 10.62
N ARG A 260 11.78 -6.69 10.72
CA ARG A 260 12.69 -6.70 11.87
C ARG A 260 13.26 -5.32 12.14
N ASP A 261 13.72 -4.61 11.10
CA ASP A 261 14.25 -3.26 11.20
C ASP A 261 13.24 -2.28 11.80
N LEU A 262 12.00 -2.28 11.28
CA LEU A 262 10.93 -1.42 11.78
C LEU A 262 10.59 -1.73 13.25
N TYR A 263 10.40 -3.00 13.58
CA TYR A 263 10.10 -3.43 14.95
C TYR A 263 11.17 -3.01 15.93
N ASN A 264 12.44 -3.29 15.59
CA ASN A 264 13.59 -2.99 16.45
C ASN A 264 13.80 -1.48 16.64
N ALA A 265 13.58 -0.68 15.59
CA ALA A 265 13.70 0.78 15.70
C ALA A 265 12.69 1.33 16.73
N ILE A 266 11.44 0.91 16.65
CA ILE A 266 10.38 1.34 17.58
C ILE A 266 10.65 0.83 18.99
N ALA A 267 11.04 -0.44 19.15
CA ALA A 267 11.34 -1.04 20.45
C ALA A 267 12.51 -0.33 21.16
N LYS A 268 13.50 0.15 20.39
CA LYS A 268 14.65 0.95 20.88
C LYS A 268 14.31 2.43 21.07
N LYS A 269 13.04 2.84 20.87
CA LYS A 269 12.59 4.24 20.92
C LYS A 269 13.24 5.16 19.87
N ASN A 270 13.82 4.58 18.82
CA ASN A 270 14.26 5.30 17.63
C ASN A 270 13.07 5.39 16.66
N PHE A 271 12.12 6.25 17.00
CA PHE A 271 10.82 6.34 16.35
C PHE A 271 10.93 6.84 14.90
N PRO A 272 10.55 6.03 13.91
CA PRO A 272 10.53 6.47 12.52
C PRO A 272 9.52 7.60 12.32
N SER A 273 9.89 8.59 11.51
CA SER A 273 9.01 9.72 11.21
C SER A 273 9.13 10.19 9.76
N TRP A 274 8.09 10.87 9.32
CA TRP A 274 8.00 11.46 7.98
C TRP A 274 7.37 12.84 8.09
N THR A 275 7.96 13.80 7.39
CA THR A 275 7.31 15.10 7.18
C THR A 275 6.28 14.96 6.07
N PHE A 276 5.06 15.41 6.33
CA PHE A 276 3.93 15.32 5.42
C PHE A 276 3.72 16.63 4.68
N TYR A 277 3.60 16.54 3.36
CA TYR A 277 3.43 17.66 2.45
C TYR A 277 2.24 17.46 1.54
N ILE A 278 1.72 18.56 1.01
CA ILE A 278 0.79 18.57 -0.12
C ILE A 278 1.39 19.37 -1.29
N GLN A 279 0.99 18.99 -2.50
CA GLN A 279 1.03 19.86 -3.67
C GLN A 279 -0.41 20.26 -3.98
N VAL A 280 -0.63 21.49 -4.40
CA VAL A 280 -1.96 22.00 -4.77
C VAL A 280 -1.96 22.52 -6.19
N MET A 281 -3.10 22.37 -6.86
CA MET A 281 -3.37 22.85 -8.21
C MET A 281 -4.81 23.33 -8.26
N THR A 282 -5.04 24.56 -8.72
CA THR A 282 -6.40 25.06 -8.94
C THR A 282 -7.03 24.42 -10.17
N GLN A 283 -8.36 24.42 -10.27
CA GLN A 283 -9.04 23.94 -11.47
C GLN A 283 -8.58 24.70 -12.71
N GLN A 284 -8.46 26.04 -12.63
CA GLN A 284 -7.98 26.85 -13.75
C GLN A 284 -6.57 26.50 -14.22
N GLN A 285 -5.70 26.07 -13.30
CA GLN A 285 -4.37 25.56 -13.66
C GLN A 285 -4.49 24.20 -14.35
N ALA A 286 -5.30 23.28 -13.80
CA ALA A 286 -5.54 21.98 -14.39
C ALA A 286 -6.09 22.05 -15.83
N ASP A 287 -7.05 22.95 -16.06
CA ASP A 287 -7.70 23.14 -17.36
C ASP A 287 -6.74 23.69 -18.43
N LYS A 288 -5.64 24.34 -18.03
CA LYS A 288 -4.64 24.93 -18.95
C LYS A 288 -3.47 23.99 -19.25
N LEU A 289 -3.35 22.86 -18.53
CA LEU A 289 -2.24 21.95 -18.75
C LEU A 289 -2.36 21.24 -20.12
N GLN A 290 -1.21 21.03 -20.75
CA GLN A 290 -1.12 20.25 -21.98
C GLN A 290 -1.10 18.74 -21.72
N TRP A 291 -0.96 18.33 -20.46
CA TRP A 291 -0.97 16.93 -20.00
C TRP A 291 -2.05 16.73 -18.93
N ASN A 292 -2.53 15.52 -18.79
CA ASN A 292 -3.60 15.19 -17.86
C ASN A 292 -3.09 15.15 -16.39
N PRO A 293 -3.50 16.08 -15.51
CA PRO A 293 -3.07 16.12 -14.11
C PRO A 293 -3.66 15.00 -13.26
N PHE A 294 -4.59 14.22 -13.81
CA PHE A 294 -5.22 13.04 -13.20
C PHE A 294 -4.59 11.73 -13.67
N ASP A 295 -3.60 11.80 -14.56
CA ASP A 295 -2.85 10.63 -15.00
C ASP A 295 -1.90 10.17 -13.90
N LEU A 296 -2.11 8.95 -13.40
CA LEU A 296 -1.31 8.35 -12.33
C LEU A 296 0.13 8.03 -12.76
N THR A 297 0.46 8.06 -14.03
CA THR A 297 1.82 7.86 -14.55
C THR A 297 2.64 9.15 -14.56
N LYS A 298 2.04 10.29 -14.19
CA LYS A 298 2.64 11.63 -14.24
C LYS A 298 2.88 12.20 -12.84
N VAL A 299 4.01 12.87 -12.67
CA VAL A 299 4.30 13.69 -11.49
C VAL A 299 3.93 15.14 -11.75
N TRP A 300 3.61 15.87 -10.68
CA TRP A 300 3.54 17.32 -10.73
C TRP A 300 4.91 17.93 -10.44
N PRO A 301 5.52 18.70 -11.35
CA PRO A 301 6.84 19.24 -11.15
C PRO A 301 6.90 20.17 -9.92
N HIS A 302 7.85 19.93 -9.01
CA HIS A 302 7.96 20.72 -7.76
C HIS A 302 8.28 22.20 -7.99
N LYS A 303 8.87 22.55 -9.14
CA LYS A 303 9.14 23.93 -9.50
C LYS A 303 7.85 24.71 -9.77
N GLU A 304 6.84 24.05 -10.33
CA GLU A 304 5.55 24.65 -10.70
C GLU A 304 4.53 24.47 -9.58
N TYR A 305 4.57 23.32 -8.92
CA TYR A 305 3.69 22.93 -7.80
C TYR A 305 4.57 22.56 -6.59
N PRO A 306 4.99 23.56 -5.80
CA PRO A 306 5.90 23.32 -4.68
C PRO A 306 5.26 22.49 -3.58
N LEU A 307 6.10 21.81 -2.80
CA LEU A 307 5.67 21.08 -1.61
C LEU A 307 5.33 22.06 -0.49
N ILE A 308 4.11 21.99 0.01
CA ILE A 308 3.61 22.78 1.13
C ILE A 308 3.65 21.87 2.37
N PRO A 309 4.38 22.22 3.43
CA PRO A 309 4.43 21.41 4.65
C PRO A 309 3.10 21.45 5.39
N VAL A 310 2.70 20.34 5.99
CA VAL A 310 1.42 20.17 6.70
C VAL A 310 1.63 19.64 8.11
N GLY A 311 2.42 18.56 8.25
CA GLY A 311 2.53 17.87 9.52
C GLY A 311 3.62 16.85 9.55
N LYS A 312 3.63 16.05 10.62
CA LYS A 312 4.59 14.99 10.87
C LYS A 312 3.88 13.69 11.26
N LEU A 313 4.22 12.62 10.58
CA LEU A 313 3.83 11.25 10.94
C LEU A 313 4.95 10.65 11.80
N VAL A 314 4.60 10.09 12.96
CA VAL A 314 5.54 9.43 13.87
C VAL A 314 5.00 8.05 14.23
N LEU A 315 5.84 7.02 14.19
CA LEU A 315 5.50 5.66 14.61
C LEU A 315 6.23 5.33 15.90
N ASP A 316 5.49 5.16 17.00
CA ASP A 316 6.03 5.01 18.36
C ASP A 316 5.60 3.72 19.06
N LYS A 317 4.80 2.88 18.39
CA LYS A 317 4.25 1.66 18.98
C LYS A 317 4.22 0.50 18.00
N ASN A 318 4.80 -0.64 18.40
CA ASN A 318 4.68 -1.92 17.70
C ASN A 318 3.30 -2.58 17.94
N PRO A 319 2.83 -3.45 17.03
CA PRO A 319 1.67 -4.29 17.28
C PRO A 319 1.93 -5.24 18.46
N THR A 320 0.86 -5.62 19.16
CA THR A 320 0.92 -6.62 20.25
C THR A 320 0.53 -8.01 19.77
N ASN A 321 -0.23 -8.09 18.68
CA ASN A 321 -0.56 -9.32 17.97
C ASN A 321 -0.60 -9.03 16.48
N TYR A 322 0.28 -9.69 15.71
CA TYR A 322 0.40 -9.40 14.26
C TYR A 322 -0.89 -9.70 13.51
N PHE A 323 -1.56 -10.82 13.82
CA PHE A 323 -2.79 -11.19 13.10
C PHE A 323 -3.92 -10.21 13.39
N ALA A 324 -4.19 -9.93 14.66
CA ALA A 324 -5.25 -9.01 15.07
C ALA A 324 -5.01 -7.57 14.61
N ASP A 325 -3.77 -7.09 14.74
CA ASP A 325 -3.41 -5.69 14.57
C ASP A 325 -2.95 -5.35 13.15
N VAL A 326 -2.39 -6.31 12.39
CA VAL A 326 -1.75 -6.07 11.10
C VAL A 326 -2.36 -6.92 9.98
N GLU A 327 -2.55 -8.24 10.20
CA GLU A 327 -3.13 -9.09 9.16
C GLU A 327 -4.60 -8.71 8.87
N GLN A 328 -5.37 -8.43 9.92
CA GLN A 328 -6.76 -7.98 9.79
C GLN A 328 -6.91 -6.49 9.48
N MET A 329 -5.83 -5.70 9.46
CA MET A 329 -5.89 -4.29 9.10
C MET A 329 -6.32 -4.13 7.65
N ALA A 330 -7.34 -3.30 7.43
CA ALA A 330 -7.96 -3.06 6.13
C ALA A 330 -7.94 -1.56 5.80
N PHE A 331 -7.47 -1.21 4.62
CA PHE A 331 -7.46 0.16 4.10
C PHE A 331 -8.38 0.28 2.91
N ASP A 332 -9.09 1.40 2.80
CA ASP A 332 -9.97 1.66 1.67
C ASP A 332 -9.80 3.12 1.20
N PRO A 333 -9.37 3.37 -0.05
CA PRO A 333 -9.32 4.71 -0.60
C PRO A 333 -10.65 5.47 -0.59
N ALA A 334 -11.78 4.76 -0.49
CA ALA A 334 -13.11 5.37 -0.33
C ALA A 334 -13.35 5.91 1.09
N HIS A 335 -12.54 5.54 2.07
CA HIS A 335 -12.62 6.11 3.41
C HIS A 335 -12.02 7.51 3.41
N MET A 336 -12.87 8.50 3.11
CA MET A 336 -12.55 9.93 3.15
C MET A 336 -13.43 10.61 4.21
N VAL A 337 -12.98 11.76 4.69
CA VAL A 337 -13.69 12.59 5.67
C VAL A 337 -14.07 13.91 5.02
N PRO A 338 -15.05 14.66 5.57
CA PRO A 338 -15.42 15.98 5.03
C PRO A 338 -14.21 16.87 4.79
N GLY A 339 -14.16 17.53 3.65
CA GLY A 339 -13.03 18.37 3.22
C GLY A 339 -11.95 17.64 2.40
N ILE A 340 -12.05 16.32 2.24
CA ILE A 340 -11.24 15.51 1.33
C ILE A 340 -12.16 14.74 0.40
N GLU A 341 -12.00 14.88 -0.91
CA GLU A 341 -12.85 14.25 -1.91
C GLU A 341 -12.03 13.59 -3.02
N PRO A 342 -12.61 12.62 -3.75
CA PRO A 342 -11.98 12.04 -4.93
C PRO A 342 -11.94 13.04 -6.08
N SER A 343 -10.97 12.87 -6.97
CA SER A 343 -10.84 13.60 -8.24
C SER A 343 -11.26 12.74 -9.43
N PRO A 344 -11.23 13.27 -10.68
CA PRO A 344 -11.45 12.48 -11.89
C PRO A 344 -10.34 11.48 -12.24
N ASP A 345 -9.33 11.28 -11.41
CA ASP A 345 -8.29 10.26 -11.57
C ASP A 345 -8.93 8.88 -11.77
N LYS A 346 -8.80 8.31 -12.96
CA LYS A 346 -9.43 7.03 -13.31
C LYS A 346 -8.99 5.88 -12.40
N MET A 347 -7.71 5.83 -12.05
CA MET A 347 -7.16 4.82 -11.16
C MET A 347 -7.71 4.96 -9.75
N LEU A 348 -7.86 6.19 -9.23
CA LEU A 348 -8.51 6.43 -7.95
C LEU A 348 -9.96 5.95 -7.98
N GLN A 349 -10.72 6.33 -9.00
CA GLN A 349 -12.13 5.93 -9.15
C GLN A 349 -12.31 4.40 -9.14
N GLY A 350 -11.45 3.66 -9.84
CA GLY A 350 -11.46 2.20 -9.80
C GLY A 350 -11.13 1.62 -8.42
N ARG A 351 -10.25 2.27 -7.66
CA ARG A 351 -9.88 1.88 -6.30
C ARG A 351 -10.97 2.13 -5.26
N LEU A 352 -11.89 3.08 -5.49
CA LEU A 352 -12.99 3.35 -4.57
C LEU A 352 -13.94 2.16 -4.39
N PHE A 353 -14.05 1.29 -5.40
CA PHE A 353 -14.83 0.05 -5.31
C PHE A 353 -13.99 -1.16 -4.86
N ALA A 354 -12.81 -1.34 -5.46
CA ALA A 354 -12.04 -2.58 -5.38
C ALA A 354 -11.62 -2.95 -3.94
N TYR A 355 -11.30 -1.96 -3.11
CA TYR A 355 -10.82 -2.22 -1.74
C TYR A 355 -11.94 -2.64 -0.80
N GLY A 356 -13.09 -1.98 -0.86
CA GLY A 356 -14.26 -2.37 -0.07
C GLY A 356 -14.75 -3.77 -0.43
N ASP A 357 -14.70 -4.14 -1.71
CA ASP A 357 -15.06 -5.47 -2.19
C ASP A 357 -14.10 -6.55 -1.65
N THR A 358 -12.80 -6.38 -1.87
CA THR A 358 -11.80 -7.37 -1.43
C THR A 358 -11.77 -7.56 0.09
N HIS A 359 -12.03 -6.51 0.89
CA HIS A 359 -12.06 -6.63 2.35
C HIS A 359 -13.31 -7.34 2.86
N ARG A 360 -14.46 -7.19 2.19
CA ARG A 360 -15.65 -7.98 2.50
C ARG A 360 -15.42 -9.46 2.21
N HIS A 361 -14.71 -9.79 1.13
CA HIS A 361 -14.28 -11.17 0.85
C HIS A 361 -13.27 -11.68 1.89
N ARG A 362 -12.24 -10.91 2.21
CA ARG A 362 -11.12 -11.34 3.07
C ARG A 362 -11.49 -11.41 4.55
N LEU A 363 -12.29 -10.48 5.04
CA LEU A 363 -12.57 -10.25 6.47
C LEU A 363 -14.06 -10.32 6.82
N GLY A 364 -14.96 -10.28 5.84
CA GLY A 364 -16.40 -10.27 6.04
C GLY A 364 -17.04 -8.88 6.03
N PRO A 365 -18.38 -8.82 6.00
CA PRO A 365 -19.15 -7.57 5.86
C PRO A 365 -18.93 -6.59 7.02
N ASN A 366 -18.64 -7.09 8.21
CA ASN A 366 -18.46 -6.31 9.42
C ASN A 366 -16.97 -6.04 9.76
N HIS A 367 -16.07 -6.07 8.77
CA HIS A 367 -14.64 -5.83 8.98
C HIS A 367 -14.32 -4.46 9.61
N LEU A 368 -15.20 -3.48 9.51
CA LEU A 368 -15.08 -2.17 10.17
C LEU A 368 -15.41 -2.22 11.67
N GLN A 369 -15.90 -3.35 12.19
CA GLN A 369 -16.05 -3.58 13.63
C GLN A 369 -14.82 -4.27 14.25
N ILE A 370 -13.88 -4.77 13.44
CA ILE A 370 -12.58 -5.27 13.94
C ILE A 370 -11.82 -4.10 14.58
N PRO A 371 -11.28 -4.26 15.79
CA PRO A 371 -10.74 -3.12 16.58
C PRO A 371 -9.76 -2.22 15.84
N VAL A 372 -8.87 -2.78 15.00
CA VAL A 372 -7.90 -1.99 14.23
C VAL A 372 -8.54 -1.21 13.08
N ASN A 373 -9.70 -1.64 12.58
CA ASN A 373 -10.43 -0.99 11.49
C ASN A 373 -11.58 -0.09 12.00
N CYS A 374 -11.83 -0.10 13.30
CA CYS A 374 -13.04 0.45 13.87
C CYS A 374 -12.92 1.97 14.14
N PRO A 375 -13.84 2.80 13.62
CA PRO A 375 -13.88 4.23 13.92
C PRO A 375 -14.32 4.53 15.36
N TYR A 376 -14.92 3.58 16.08
CA TYR A 376 -15.38 3.74 17.45
C TYR A 376 -14.30 4.14 18.46
N LYS A 377 -13.04 4.08 18.08
CA LYS A 377 -11.94 4.63 18.91
C LYS A 377 -12.02 6.14 19.13
N THR A 378 -12.66 6.84 18.19
CA THR A 378 -12.69 8.31 18.17
C THR A 378 -14.10 8.90 18.09
N ILE A 379 -15.09 8.13 17.66
CA ILE A 379 -16.49 8.58 17.53
C ILE A 379 -17.47 7.49 17.97
N SER A 380 -18.66 7.92 18.39
CA SER A 380 -19.82 7.03 18.54
C SER A 380 -20.46 6.84 17.17
N THR A 381 -20.35 5.66 16.59
CA THR A 381 -20.78 5.38 15.23
C THR A 381 -22.20 4.83 15.20
N MET A 382 -23.06 5.47 14.43
CA MET A 382 -24.42 5.00 14.13
C MET A 382 -24.61 4.97 12.62
N ASN A 383 -25.05 3.85 12.09
CA ASN A 383 -25.34 3.69 10.67
C ASN A 383 -26.44 2.63 10.43
N TYR A 384 -26.80 2.42 9.17
CA TYR A 384 -27.78 1.42 8.77
C TYR A 384 -27.15 0.12 8.21
N GLN A 385 -25.84 -0.06 8.36
CA GLN A 385 -25.14 -1.32 8.08
C GLN A 385 -25.17 -2.16 9.35
N ARG A 386 -26.17 -3.02 9.47
CA ARG A 386 -26.58 -3.61 10.77
C ARG A 386 -26.08 -5.05 10.97
N ASP A 387 -26.62 -5.96 10.22
CA ASP A 387 -26.50 -7.39 10.47
C ASP A 387 -25.36 -8.02 9.67
N GLY A 388 -25.27 -9.32 9.60
CA GLY A 388 -24.25 -10.08 8.88
C GLY A 388 -23.23 -10.73 9.79
N LEU A 389 -22.34 -11.52 9.19
CA LEU A 389 -21.33 -12.31 9.91
C LEU A 389 -20.49 -11.45 10.85
N MET A 390 -20.33 -11.96 12.07
CA MET A 390 -19.47 -11.38 13.11
C MET A 390 -19.82 -9.95 13.51
N THR A 391 -21.12 -9.56 13.39
CA THR A 391 -21.57 -8.27 13.96
C THR A 391 -21.40 -8.31 15.48
N MET A 392 -20.83 -7.28 16.05
CA MET A 392 -20.58 -7.14 17.50
C MET A 392 -21.30 -5.94 18.10
N HIS A 393 -21.65 -4.93 17.29
CA HIS A 393 -22.23 -3.69 17.78
C HIS A 393 -23.75 -3.70 17.66
N ASN A 394 -24.46 -3.59 18.78
CA ASN A 394 -25.92 -3.66 18.85
C ASN A 394 -26.65 -2.35 18.49
N GLN A 395 -25.91 -1.24 18.35
CA GLN A 395 -26.43 0.12 18.06
C GLN A 395 -27.61 0.55 18.96
N ASN A 396 -27.66 0.06 20.20
CA ASN A 396 -28.61 0.43 21.24
C ASN A 396 -30.11 0.31 20.83
N GLY A 397 -30.41 -0.65 19.94
CA GLY A 397 -31.80 -0.86 19.49
C GLY A 397 -32.33 0.23 18.55
N ALA A 398 -31.47 1.06 17.96
CA ALA A 398 -31.90 2.06 16.99
C ALA A 398 -32.62 1.41 15.77
N PRO A 399 -33.53 2.12 15.10
CA PRO A 399 -34.12 1.61 13.86
C PRO A 399 -33.05 1.29 12.81
N ASN A 400 -33.28 0.24 12.02
CA ASN A 400 -32.36 -0.20 11.00
C ASN A 400 -32.73 0.27 9.57
N TYR A 401 -33.57 1.29 9.45
CA TYR A 401 -34.05 1.84 8.20
C TYR A 401 -34.16 3.36 8.23
N TYR A 402 -34.06 3.98 7.07
CA TYR A 402 -34.22 5.42 6.85
C TYR A 402 -35.11 5.66 5.64
N PRO A 403 -35.99 6.69 5.65
CA PRO A 403 -36.30 7.58 6.80
C PRO A 403 -37.13 6.86 7.85
N ASN A 404 -37.14 7.37 9.08
CA ASN A 404 -37.99 6.85 10.16
C ASN A 404 -38.51 7.99 11.06
N SER A 405 -39.58 7.72 11.81
CA SER A 405 -40.22 8.65 12.75
C SER A 405 -39.78 8.41 14.22
N PHE A 406 -38.79 7.54 14.45
CA PHE A 406 -38.39 7.07 15.78
C PHE A 406 -37.08 7.71 16.27
N LYS A 407 -36.64 8.83 15.68
CA LYS A 407 -35.42 9.54 16.02
C LYS A 407 -34.15 8.67 15.86
N GLY A 408 -34.13 7.84 14.82
CA GLY A 408 -32.94 7.09 14.43
C GLY A 408 -31.87 8.01 13.87
N PRO A 409 -30.69 7.45 13.43
CA PRO A 409 -29.61 8.23 12.85
C PRO A 409 -30.10 9.10 11.69
N GLU A 410 -29.67 10.38 11.68
CA GLU A 410 -30.05 11.36 10.68
C GLU A 410 -28.87 11.83 9.85
N VAL A 411 -29.15 12.31 8.63
CA VAL A 411 -28.16 12.92 7.75
C VAL A 411 -27.61 14.22 8.32
N CYS A 412 -26.40 14.58 7.96
CA CYS A 412 -25.76 15.84 8.30
C CYS A 412 -25.64 16.73 7.04
N PRO A 413 -26.57 17.65 6.77
CA PRO A 413 -26.56 18.49 5.56
C PRO A 413 -25.31 19.38 5.44
N ALA A 414 -24.65 19.70 6.57
CA ALA A 414 -23.46 20.54 6.59
C ALA A 414 -22.26 19.95 5.83
N VAL A 415 -22.22 18.63 5.66
CA VAL A 415 -21.12 17.93 4.94
C VAL A 415 -21.46 17.66 3.47
N LYS A 416 -22.51 18.28 2.93
CA LYS A 416 -22.87 18.13 1.52
C LYS A 416 -21.74 18.56 0.61
N SER A 417 -21.32 17.68 -0.28
CA SER A 417 -20.37 17.99 -1.34
C SER A 417 -20.97 18.96 -2.37
N LEU A 418 -20.09 19.70 -3.06
CA LEU A 418 -20.54 20.55 -4.17
C LEU A 418 -21.02 19.70 -5.35
N PRO A 419 -22.11 20.10 -6.02
CA PRO A 419 -22.44 19.52 -7.29
C PRO A 419 -21.37 19.89 -8.34
N PHE A 420 -21.08 18.98 -9.23
CA PHE A 420 -20.23 19.23 -10.40
C PHE A 420 -20.97 18.83 -11.67
N SER A 421 -20.74 19.58 -12.74
CA SER A 421 -21.33 19.31 -14.04
C SER A 421 -20.41 18.43 -14.87
N VAL A 422 -20.99 17.52 -15.65
CA VAL A 422 -20.29 16.66 -16.60
C VAL A 422 -20.88 16.88 -17.98
N PHE A 423 -20.06 17.30 -18.92
CA PHE A 423 -20.48 17.58 -20.30
C PHE A 423 -19.52 16.90 -21.26
N SER A 424 -19.82 15.67 -21.65
CA SER A 424 -19.09 14.95 -22.69
C SER A 424 -19.87 13.72 -23.11
N ASP A 425 -19.56 13.20 -24.29
CA ASP A 425 -20.04 11.89 -24.72
C ASP A 425 -19.43 10.78 -23.88
N VAL A 426 -20.19 9.73 -23.65
CA VAL A 426 -19.72 8.54 -22.93
C VAL A 426 -19.16 7.54 -23.96
N ASP A 427 -17.84 7.33 -23.92
CA ASP A 427 -17.16 6.37 -24.80
C ASP A 427 -15.90 5.80 -24.11
N ARG A 428 -15.21 4.87 -24.76
CA ARG A 428 -13.89 4.37 -24.39
C ARG A 428 -12.82 5.23 -25.05
N TYR A 429 -12.30 6.21 -24.29
CA TYR A 429 -11.28 7.12 -24.81
C TYR A 429 -9.88 6.52 -24.61
N GLU A 430 -9.29 6.05 -25.70
CA GLU A 430 -7.90 5.59 -25.73
C GLU A 430 -6.95 6.81 -25.68
N PRO A 431 -5.96 6.82 -24.79
CA PRO A 431 -4.99 7.91 -24.68
C PRO A 431 -3.86 7.79 -25.70
N VAL A 432 -4.19 7.84 -27.00
CA VAL A 432 -3.29 7.48 -28.12
C VAL A 432 -2.16 8.49 -28.33
N ASP A 433 -2.39 9.76 -28.03
CA ASP A 433 -1.46 10.86 -28.31
C ASP A 433 -0.81 11.45 -27.02
N GLU A 434 -0.88 10.75 -25.90
CA GLU A 434 -0.27 11.21 -24.66
C GLU A 434 1.24 10.98 -24.62
N ASP A 435 1.97 11.99 -24.15
CA ASP A 435 3.42 11.92 -23.95
C ASP A 435 3.78 11.02 -22.77
N ASP A 436 4.28 9.83 -23.05
CA ASP A 436 4.73 8.86 -22.05
C ASP A 436 6.25 8.93 -21.75
N PHE A 437 7.00 9.78 -22.48
CA PHE A 437 8.46 9.75 -22.42
C PHE A 437 9.11 11.00 -21.83
N SER A 438 8.58 12.20 -21.97
CA SER A 438 9.24 13.43 -21.52
C SER A 438 9.56 13.45 -20.03
N GLN A 439 8.66 12.98 -19.15
CA GLN A 439 8.93 12.97 -17.71
C GLN A 439 9.99 11.93 -17.33
N VAL A 440 9.98 10.75 -17.95
CA VAL A 440 11.00 9.73 -17.69
C VAL A 440 12.36 10.11 -18.30
N THR A 441 12.38 10.84 -19.41
CA THR A 441 13.61 11.46 -19.96
C THR A 441 14.22 12.43 -18.94
N ASN A 442 13.37 13.28 -18.32
CA ASN A 442 13.84 14.15 -17.25
C ASN A 442 14.38 13.38 -16.03
N PHE A 443 13.73 12.28 -15.66
CA PHE A 443 14.23 11.41 -14.59
C PHE A 443 15.62 10.84 -14.93
N TRP A 444 15.78 10.30 -16.13
CA TRP A 444 17.07 9.79 -16.60
C TRP A 444 18.15 10.87 -16.67
N GLN A 445 17.86 12.00 -17.31
CA GLN A 445 18.88 13.00 -17.62
C GLN A 445 19.24 13.91 -16.44
N LYS A 446 18.24 14.27 -15.60
CA LYS A 446 18.38 15.32 -14.57
C LYS A 446 18.39 14.81 -13.14
N VAL A 447 17.80 13.62 -12.88
CA VAL A 447 17.66 13.09 -11.51
C VAL A 447 18.74 12.05 -11.20
N LEU A 448 19.08 11.20 -12.17
CA LEU A 448 20.09 10.15 -12.00
C LEU A 448 21.49 10.65 -12.30
N ASP A 449 22.42 10.46 -11.35
CA ASP A 449 23.85 10.60 -11.60
C ASP A 449 24.41 9.42 -12.43
N THR A 450 25.67 9.52 -12.85
CA THR A 450 26.32 8.52 -13.69
C THR A 450 26.34 7.12 -13.05
N ASN A 451 26.59 7.03 -11.75
CA ASN A 451 26.65 5.76 -11.05
C ASN A 451 25.23 5.14 -10.90
N ALA A 452 24.22 5.94 -10.61
CA ALA A 452 22.82 5.52 -10.56
C ALA A 452 22.34 5.02 -11.92
N LYS A 453 22.71 5.70 -13.02
CA LYS A 453 22.42 5.25 -14.39
C LYS A 453 23.04 3.88 -14.68
N THR A 454 24.31 3.68 -14.32
CA THR A 454 24.99 2.40 -14.49
C THR A 454 24.31 1.27 -13.73
N ARG A 455 23.95 1.50 -12.45
CA ARG A 455 23.21 0.51 -11.64
C ARG A 455 21.84 0.20 -12.23
N LEU A 456 21.11 1.23 -12.69
CA LEU A 456 19.81 1.05 -13.34
C LEU A 456 19.93 0.15 -14.58
N VAL A 457 20.87 0.44 -15.47
CA VAL A 457 21.11 -0.37 -16.68
C VAL A 457 21.45 -1.81 -16.30
N ASN A 458 22.35 -2.03 -15.35
CA ASN A 458 22.72 -3.37 -14.90
C ASN A 458 21.52 -4.13 -14.32
N ASN A 459 20.72 -3.48 -13.50
CA ASN A 459 19.50 -4.08 -12.94
C ASN A 459 18.49 -4.48 -14.03
N MET A 460 18.31 -3.61 -15.04
CA MET A 460 17.42 -3.90 -16.17
C MET A 460 17.94 -5.04 -17.04
N VAL A 461 19.24 -5.04 -17.37
CA VAL A 461 19.87 -6.12 -18.14
C VAL A 461 19.71 -7.46 -17.43
N ALA A 462 19.97 -7.52 -16.12
CA ALA A 462 19.82 -8.75 -15.34
C ALA A 462 18.41 -9.32 -15.41
N SER A 463 17.37 -8.48 -15.40
CA SER A 463 15.97 -8.90 -15.49
C SER A 463 15.55 -9.21 -16.94
N LEU A 464 15.83 -8.29 -17.88
CA LEU A 464 15.48 -8.44 -19.30
C LEU A 464 16.13 -9.66 -19.94
N SER A 465 17.32 -10.05 -19.50
CA SER A 465 17.99 -11.24 -20.05
C SER A 465 17.23 -12.54 -19.83
N GLY A 466 16.26 -12.56 -18.92
CA GLY A 466 15.33 -13.69 -18.72
C GLY A 466 14.18 -13.77 -19.73
N ALA A 467 13.98 -12.72 -20.54
CA ALA A 467 12.86 -12.67 -21.48
C ALA A 467 13.24 -13.18 -22.89
N SER A 468 12.22 -13.46 -23.69
CA SER A 468 12.34 -13.84 -25.09
C SER A 468 12.84 -12.67 -25.95
N THR A 469 13.62 -12.97 -27.00
CA THR A 469 14.32 -11.95 -27.82
C THR A 469 13.38 -10.89 -28.39
N PHE A 470 12.20 -11.27 -28.93
CA PHE A 470 11.26 -10.31 -29.51
C PHE A 470 10.69 -9.32 -28.47
N ILE A 471 10.51 -9.75 -27.21
CA ILE A 471 10.10 -8.91 -26.10
C ILE A 471 11.24 -7.95 -25.70
N ILE A 472 12.47 -8.48 -25.59
CA ILE A 472 13.66 -7.68 -25.30
C ILE A 472 13.82 -6.56 -26.34
N GLU A 473 13.69 -6.87 -27.62
CA GLU A 473 13.84 -5.90 -28.72
C GLU A 473 12.78 -4.79 -28.64
N ARG A 474 11.52 -5.14 -28.31
CA ARG A 474 10.45 -4.17 -28.13
C ARG A 474 10.71 -3.28 -26.90
N ALA A 475 11.12 -3.86 -25.77
CA ALA A 475 11.44 -3.14 -24.56
C ALA A 475 12.60 -2.15 -24.79
N VAL A 476 13.68 -2.58 -25.44
CA VAL A 476 14.84 -1.72 -25.75
C VAL A 476 14.43 -0.58 -26.69
N ARG A 477 13.53 -0.81 -27.65
CA ARG A 477 12.98 0.27 -28.51
C ARG A 477 12.26 1.34 -27.66
N ASN A 478 11.44 0.92 -26.71
CA ASN A 478 10.74 1.87 -25.81
C ASN A 478 11.75 2.68 -24.97
N PHE A 479 12.74 2.02 -24.36
CA PHE A 479 13.77 2.72 -23.58
C PHE A 479 14.67 3.62 -24.42
N SER A 480 14.85 3.31 -25.72
CA SER A 480 15.55 4.19 -26.65
C SER A 480 14.81 5.51 -26.92
N GLN A 481 13.49 5.55 -26.74
CA GLN A 481 12.72 6.80 -26.81
C GLN A 481 12.93 7.69 -25.59
N VAL A 482 13.26 7.11 -24.44
CA VAL A 482 13.67 7.87 -23.26
C VAL A 482 15.00 8.59 -23.49
N ASP A 483 15.98 7.83 -23.97
CA ASP A 483 17.33 8.35 -24.29
C ASP A 483 18.06 7.34 -25.18
N VAL A 484 18.65 7.81 -26.28
CA VAL A 484 19.37 6.94 -27.24
C VAL A 484 20.56 6.22 -26.56
N HIS A 485 21.26 6.88 -25.64
CA HIS A 485 22.38 6.25 -24.91
C HIS A 485 21.88 5.16 -23.94
N LEU A 486 20.72 5.34 -23.32
CA LEU A 486 20.10 4.28 -22.51
C LEU A 486 19.82 3.04 -23.37
N GLY A 487 19.22 3.20 -24.54
CA GLY A 487 18.98 2.10 -25.47
C GLY A 487 20.27 1.39 -25.91
N GLN A 488 21.31 2.15 -26.20
CA GLN A 488 22.64 1.61 -26.55
C GLN A 488 23.27 0.80 -25.42
N GLN A 489 23.24 1.34 -24.19
CA GLN A 489 23.79 0.67 -22.99
C GLN A 489 23.05 -0.62 -22.66
N LEU A 490 21.70 -0.62 -22.78
CA LEU A 490 20.89 -1.84 -22.63
C LEU A 490 21.23 -2.88 -23.67
N THR A 491 21.35 -2.47 -24.95
CA THR A 491 21.72 -3.36 -26.06
C THR A 491 23.09 -4.01 -25.81
N GLU A 492 24.08 -3.20 -25.43
CA GLU A 492 25.43 -3.69 -25.15
C GLU A 492 25.45 -4.65 -23.95
N GLY A 493 24.78 -4.29 -22.86
CA GLY A 493 24.67 -5.12 -21.66
C GLY A 493 24.01 -6.48 -21.96
N LEU A 494 22.91 -6.48 -22.72
CA LEU A 494 22.20 -7.70 -23.12
C LEU A 494 23.02 -8.59 -24.05
N ARG A 495 23.81 -8.01 -24.97
CA ARG A 495 24.75 -8.77 -25.81
C ARG A 495 25.86 -9.42 -24.96
N LYS A 496 26.40 -8.71 -23.99
CA LYS A 496 27.37 -9.27 -23.01
C LYS A 496 26.76 -10.41 -22.20
N ALA A 497 25.44 -10.35 -21.93
CA ALA A 497 24.66 -11.42 -21.28
C ALA A 497 24.28 -12.57 -22.25
N GLY A 498 24.81 -12.60 -23.46
CA GLY A 498 24.62 -13.67 -24.44
C GLY A 498 23.31 -13.58 -25.27
N LYS A 499 22.62 -12.42 -25.25
CA LYS A 499 21.41 -12.24 -26.07
C LYS A 499 21.74 -11.71 -27.46
N ILE A 500 21.18 -12.38 -28.49
CA ILE A 500 21.26 -11.91 -29.89
C ILE A 500 20.08 -10.96 -30.10
N ILE A 501 20.36 -9.66 -30.27
CA ILE A 501 19.35 -8.62 -30.39
C ILE A 501 19.53 -7.88 -31.71
N ASN A 502 18.46 -7.75 -32.48
CA ASN A 502 18.43 -6.98 -33.71
C ASN A 502 17.47 -5.80 -33.57
N ILE A 503 18.01 -4.59 -33.36
CA ILE A 503 17.22 -3.36 -33.14
C ILE A 503 17.06 -2.58 -34.46
N SER A 504 17.58 -3.06 -35.58
CA SER A 504 17.45 -2.46 -36.91
C SER A 504 16.06 -2.68 -37.47
N GLY A 505 15.09 -1.83 -37.12
CA GLY A 505 13.76 -1.78 -37.70
C GLY A 505 13.05 -0.48 -37.33
N LYS A 506 12.69 0.33 -38.33
CA LYS A 506 11.75 1.43 -38.15
C LYS A 506 10.45 0.89 -37.56
N GLY A 507 9.88 1.59 -36.58
CA GLY A 507 8.67 1.19 -35.92
C GLY A 507 7.57 0.75 -36.87
N ALA A 508 7.10 -0.47 -36.71
CA ALA A 508 5.78 -0.84 -37.21
C ALA A 508 4.77 -0.25 -36.21
N ASN A 509 3.95 0.65 -36.70
CA ASN A 509 2.73 1.07 -36.02
C ASN A 509 1.90 -0.17 -35.68
N LEU A 510 1.61 -0.40 -34.42
CA LEU A 510 0.53 -1.28 -33.97
C LEU A 510 -0.63 -0.40 -33.55
#